data_0461ed6111e2091292a81fc0245400b0
#
_entry.id   0461ed6111e2091292a81fc0245400b0
#
_cell.length_a   1.000
_cell.length_b   1.000
_cell.length_c   1.000
_cell.angle_alpha   90.00
_cell.angle_beta   90.00
_cell.angle_gamma   90.00
#
_symmetry.space_group_name_H-M   'P 1'
#
loop_
_entity.id
_entity.type
_entity.pdbx_description
1 polymer ?
#
loop_
_entity_poly.entity_id
_entity_poly.type
_entity_poly.pdbx_seq_one_letter_code
_entity_poly.pdbx_strand_id
1 'polypeptide(L)'
;MENMEYLKTLTVLYAEDEPETRSELKKFLSRRVANVITAADGTTALEKLGRTEPDIVVADLIMPGMDGMEIRKRYPACRIIITSTVSEMQTVLDSVDVGIVKYILKPIEPQQLEEALLKCAGELKQMRPVSDVIRPEERKLWETHIKKEFSAVIKKAAGKGPRDVAAFFHEKRVEIIVYDAFTVMEHMLLEERGNAVLVEQCRRSFYIMIRDSLVKILADATGERYRPAASEINTRACSDWLCFEKI
;
A
#
# COMPACT_ATOMS: atom_id res chain seq x y z
N MET A 1 -0.76 24.56 -8.10
CA MET A 1 -1.75 23.64 -8.72
C MET A 1 -1.10 22.35 -9.19
N GLU A 2 0.01 22.36 -9.88
CA GLU A 2 0.65 21.15 -10.45
C GLU A 2 1.08 20.09 -9.42
N ASN A 3 1.64 20.45 -8.27
CA ASN A 3 2.04 19.49 -7.25
C ASN A 3 0.84 18.82 -6.58
N MET A 4 -0.31 19.50 -6.50
CA MET A 4 -1.54 18.93 -5.96
C MET A 4 -2.11 17.84 -6.88
N GLU A 5 -2.08 18.06 -8.19
CA GLU A 5 -2.52 17.03 -9.16
C GLU A 5 -1.57 15.83 -9.15
N TYR A 6 -0.26 16.08 -9.06
CA TYR A 6 0.73 15.00 -8.93
C TYR A 6 0.57 14.22 -7.61
N LEU A 7 0.30 14.90 -6.49
CA LEU A 7 0.05 14.26 -5.20
C LEU A 7 -1.12 13.26 -5.27
N LYS A 8 -2.16 13.53 -6.07
CA LYS A 8 -3.29 12.62 -6.28
C LYS A 8 -2.91 11.33 -7.05
N THR A 9 -1.73 11.22 -7.58
CA THR A 9 -1.22 10.01 -8.23
C THR A 9 -0.41 9.12 -7.30
N LEU A 10 -0.01 9.64 -6.14
CA LEU A 10 0.94 8.99 -5.25
C LEU A 10 0.27 8.06 -4.25
N THR A 11 1.02 7.06 -3.82
CA THR A 11 0.67 6.13 -2.74
C THR A 11 1.41 6.52 -1.48
N VAL A 12 0.68 6.64 -0.37
CA VAL A 12 1.23 6.97 0.95
C VAL A 12 1.06 5.77 1.88
N LEU A 13 2.14 5.36 2.53
CA LEU A 13 2.08 4.49 3.70
C LEU A 13 2.05 5.36 4.95
N TYR A 14 1.05 5.14 5.81
CA TYR A 14 0.92 5.82 7.09
C TYR A 14 1.02 4.82 8.24
N ALA A 15 2.06 4.95 9.05
CA ALA A 15 2.33 4.13 10.22
C ALA A 15 2.09 4.92 11.51
N GLU A 16 1.18 4.43 12.34
CA GLU A 16 0.73 5.03 13.60
C GLU A 16 0.15 3.93 14.47
N ASP A 17 0.58 3.80 15.71
CA ASP A 17 0.12 2.75 16.61
C ASP A 17 -1.23 3.08 17.25
N GLU A 18 -1.56 4.37 17.44
CA GLU A 18 -2.83 4.79 18.01
C GLU A 18 -3.99 4.64 17.00
N PRO A 19 -5.01 3.79 17.28
CA PRO A 19 -6.04 3.47 16.29
C PRO A 19 -6.91 4.65 15.88
N GLU A 20 -7.22 5.56 16.81
CA GLU A 20 -8.07 6.73 16.56
C GLU A 20 -7.34 7.71 15.64
N THR A 21 -6.12 8.11 16.00
CA THR A 21 -5.25 8.98 15.20
C THR A 21 -5.00 8.39 13.83
N ARG A 22 -4.72 7.08 13.74
CA ARG A 22 -4.54 6.38 12.47
C ARG A 22 -5.79 6.45 11.59
N SER A 23 -6.99 6.29 12.17
CA SER A 23 -8.25 6.34 11.42
C SER A 23 -8.56 7.75 10.91
N GLU A 24 -8.35 8.77 11.74
CA GLU A 24 -8.60 10.17 11.37
C GLU A 24 -7.65 10.64 10.25
N LEU A 25 -6.37 10.39 10.42
CA LEU A 25 -5.37 10.82 9.44
C LEU A 25 -5.48 10.04 8.13
N LYS A 26 -5.87 8.77 8.18
CA LYS A 26 -6.22 8.00 6.99
C LYS A 26 -7.31 8.70 6.16
N LYS A 27 -8.40 9.17 6.81
CA LYS A 27 -9.48 9.90 6.13
C LYS A 27 -8.98 11.21 5.50
N PHE A 28 -8.08 11.90 6.18
CA PHE A 28 -7.46 13.12 5.66
C PHE A 28 -6.61 12.85 4.43
N LEU A 29 -5.73 11.86 4.50
CA LEU A 29 -4.84 11.46 3.41
C LEU A 29 -5.61 10.93 2.19
N SER A 30 -6.64 10.10 2.39
CA SER A 30 -7.44 9.50 1.30
C SER A 30 -8.16 10.51 0.40
N ARG A 31 -8.28 11.76 0.83
CA ARG A 31 -8.84 12.85 0.02
C ARG A 31 -7.80 13.56 -0.84
N ARG A 32 -6.51 13.29 -0.63
CA ARG A 32 -5.38 14.03 -1.20
C ARG A 32 -4.46 13.21 -2.07
N VAL A 33 -4.39 11.91 -1.82
CA VAL A 33 -3.50 10.99 -2.52
C VAL A 33 -4.30 9.87 -3.19
N ALA A 34 -3.67 9.14 -4.10
CA ALA A 34 -4.32 8.03 -4.81
C ALA A 34 -4.66 6.89 -3.86
N ASN A 35 -3.70 6.44 -3.07
CA ASN A 35 -3.87 5.32 -2.14
C ASN A 35 -3.24 5.62 -0.79
N VAL A 36 -3.89 5.10 0.27
CA VAL A 36 -3.37 5.14 1.63
C VAL A 36 -3.28 3.73 2.19
N ILE A 37 -2.06 3.31 2.47
CA ILE A 37 -1.75 2.08 3.17
C ILE A 37 -1.50 2.42 4.63
N THR A 38 -2.16 1.74 5.56
CA THR A 38 -1.95 1.99 6.99
C THR A 38 -1.23 0.83 7.65
N ALA A 39 -0.36 1.13 8.62
CA ALA A 39 0.29 0.16 9.50
C ALA A 39 0.05 0.54 10.96
N ALA A 40 -0.09 -0.44 11.84
CA ALA A 40 -0.34 -0.23 13.26
C ALA A 40 0.95 -0.24 14.10
N ASP A 41 2.06 -0.60 13.50
CA ASP A 41 3.39 -0.69 14.12
C ASP A 41 4.48 -0.68 13.05
N GLY A 42 5.72 -0.52 13.46
CA GLY A 42 6.86 -0.45 12.55
C GLY A 42 7.14 -1.76 11.81
N THR A 43 6.86 -2.91 12.41
CA THR A 43 7.05 -4.21 11.77
C THR A 43 6.08 -4.39 10.61
N THR A 44 4.79 -4.12 10.86
CA THR A 44 3.75 -4.11 9.83
C THR A 44 4.05 -3.09 8.73
N ALA A 45 4.61 -1.92 9.09
CA ALA A 45 5.01 -0.91 8.12
C ALA A 45 6.10 -1.43 7.18
N LEU A 46 7.13 -2.10 7.71
CA LEU A 46 8.20 -2.69 6.89
C LEU A 46 7.73 -3.80 5.96
N GLU A 47 6.87 -4.69 6.45
CA GLU A 47 6.29 -5.74 5.61
C GLU A 47 5.55 -5.13 4.42
N LYS A 48 4.78 -4.07 4.67
CA LYS A 48 4.04 -3.37 3.62
C LYS A 48 4.96 -2.58 2.69
N LEU A 49 5.99 -1.93 3.22
CA LEU A 49 7.01 -1.23 2.43
C LEU A 49 7.69 -2.14 1.41
N GLY A 50 8.10 -3.33 1.84
CA GLY A 50 8.75 -4.30 0.95
C GLY A 50 7.86 -4.85 -0.15
N ARG A 51 6.52 -4.74 0.02
CA ARG A 51 5.52 -5.25 -0.94
C ARG A 51 4.98 -4.16 -1.85
N THR A 52 4.66 -2.99 -1.32
CA THR A 52 3.86 -1.98 -2.03
C THR A 52 4.65 -0.79 -2.54
N GLU A 53 5.93 -0.65 -2.13
CA GLU A 53 6.82 0.45 -2.53
C GLU A 53 6.10 1.82 -2.60
N PRO A 54 5.57 2.32 -1.47
CA PRO A 54 4.86 3.59 -1.47
C PRO A 54 5.79 4.74 -1.86
N ASP A 55 5.23 5.77 -2.45
CA ASP A 55 5.98 6.96 -2.86
C ASP A 55 6.41 7.81 -1.66
N ILE A 56 5.53 7.89 -0.66
CA ILE A 56 5.73 8.67 0.57
C ILE A 56 5.40 7.78 1.78
N VAL A 57 6.22 7.89 2.80
CA VAL A 57 5.95 7.32 4.13
C VAL A 57 5.68 8.45 5.10
N VAL A 58 4.58 8.36 5.84
CA VAL A 58 4.31 9.17 7.04
C VAL A 58 4.38 8.21 8.22
N ALA A 59 5.30 8.39 9.13
CA ALA A 59 5.49 7.47 10.23
C ALA A 59 5.65 8.20 11.57
N ASP A 60 5.01 7.66 12.59
CA ASP A 60 5.35 8.07 13.96
C ASP A 60 6.80 7.72 14.27
N LEU A 61 7.45 8.61 15.00
CA LEU A 61 8.83 8.41 15.43
C LEU A 61 8.95 7.21 16.34
N ILE A 62 8.06 7.09 17.32
CA ILE A 62 8.07 6.00 18.31
C ILE A 62 6.84 5.12 18.11
N MET A 63 7.09 3.88 17.70
CA MET A 63 6.09 2.84 17.53
C MET A 63 6.62 1.50 18.07
N PRO A 64 5.75 0.59 18.50
CA PRO A 64 6.15 -0.77 18.83
C PRO A 64 6.83 -1.48 17.64
N GLY A 65 7.89 -2.23 17.96
CA GLY A 65 8.61 -3.07 17.00
C GLY A 65 9.68 -2.35 16.19
N MET A 66 9.42 -1.16 15.66
CA MET A 66 10.40 -0.40 14.89
C MET A 66 10.00 1.07 14.80
N ASP A 67 10.96 1.95 14.96
CA ASP A 67 10.74 3.39 14.88
C ASP A 67 10.77 3.93 13.44
N GLY A 68 10.28 5.15 13.25
CA GLY A 68 10.25 5.81 11.94
C GLY A 68 11.64 6.05 11.34
N MET A 69 12.69 6.19 12.18
CA MET A 69 14.07 6.36 11.74
C MET A 69 14.66 5.05 11.17
N GLU A 70 14.33 3.93 11.76
CA GLU A 70 14.73 2.62 11.26
C GLU A 70 14.08 2.32 9.90
N ILE A 71 12.82 2.71 9.72
CA ILE A 71 12.15 2.66 8.41
C ILE A 71 12.95 3.46 7.38
N ARG A 72 13.39 4.67 7.72
CA ARG A 72 14.21 5.51 6.85
C ARG A 72 15.52 4.86 6.45
N LYS A 73 16.24 4.26 7.41
CA LYS A 73 17.53 3.60 7.15
C LYS A 73 17.39 2.44 6.16
N ARG A 74 16.31 1.68 6.26
CA ARG A 74 16.08 0.51 5.41
C ARG A 74 15.54 0.86 4.01
N TYR A 75 14.81 1.97 3.89
CA TYR A 75 14.20 2.42 2.63
C TYR A 75 14.61 3.85 2.26
N PRO A 76 15.89 4.07 1.94
CA PRO A 76 16.43 5.41 1.64
C PRO A 76 15.83 6.05 0.38
N ALA A 77 15.24 5.29 -0.51
CA ALA A 77 14.58 5.81 -1.71
C ALA A 77 13.22 6.47 -1.44
N CYS A 78 12.53 6.10 -0.34
CA CYS A 78 11.23 6.68 0.02
C CYS A 78 11.37 8.09 0.56
N ARG A 79 10.39 8.94 0.27
CA ARG A 79 10.23 10.25 0.93
C ARG A 79 9.54 10.04 2.26
N ILE A 80 10.18 10.44 3.35
CA ILE A 80 9.67 10.20 4.71
C ILE A 80 9.33 11.51 5.40
N ILE A 81 8.13 11.55 5.97
CA ILE A 81 7.65 12.55 6.91
C ILE A 81 7.54 11.85 8.27
N ILE A 82 8.20 12.39 9.28
CA ILE A 82 8.13 11.86 10.65
C ILE A 82 7.17 12.69 11.48
N THR A 83 6.30 12.03 12.23
CA THR A 83 5.45 12.64 13.24
C THR A 83 5.97 12.28 14.63
N SER A 84 5.97 13.22 15.58
CA SER A 84 6.48 12.96 16.93
C SER A 84 5.93 13.95 17.97
N THR A 85 6.04 13.62 19.26
CA THR A 85 5.82 14.54 20.35
C THR A 85 7.05 15.44 20.57
N VAL A 86 6.88 16.55 21.30
CA VAL A 86 7.99 17.49 21.60
C VAL A 86 9.14 16.80 22.35
N SER A 87 8.82 15.88 23.28
CA SER A 87 9.81 15.17 24.08
C SER A 87 10.70 14.21 23.26
N GLU A 88 10.16 13.69 22.17
CA GLU A 88 10.87 12.75 21.29
C GLU A 88 11.79 13.48 20.30
N MET A 89 11.44 14.70 19.92
CA MET A 89 12.19 15.50 18.94
C MET A 89 13.58 15.88 19.43
N GLN A 90 13.75 16.09 20.74
CA GLN A 90 15.05 16.42 21.35
C GLN A 90 16.07 15.27 21.19
N THR A 91 15.60 14.03 21.22
CA THR A 91 16.44 12.83 21.03
C THR A 91 16.86 12.66 19.57
N VAL A 92 16.09 13.19 18.62
CA VAL A 92 16.34 13.04 17.17
C VAL A 92 17.26 14.14 16.63
N LEU A 93 17.22 15.35 17.19
CA LEU A 93 18.08 16.46 16.77
C LEU A 93 19.58 16.16 17.02
N ASP A 94 19.90 15.28 17.96
CA ASP A 94 21.25 14.80 18.21
C ASP A 94 21.74 13.72 17.21
N SER A 95 20.83 13.18 16.40
CA SER A 95 21.10 12.15 15.39
C SER A 95 20.78 12.62 13.96
N VAL A 96 21.03 13.90 13.67
CA VAL A 96 20.78 14.48 12.33
C VAL A 96 21.33 13.59 11.25
N ASP A 97 20.43 12.96 10.51
CA ASP A 97 20.78 12.60 9.14
C ASP A 97 19.60 12.52 8.16
N VAL A 98 19.71 13.36 7.19
CA VAL A 98 19.76 13.12 5.75
C VAL A 98 18.58 12.28 5.21
N GLY A 99 17.60 13.02 4.66
CA GLY A 99 16.58 12.40 3.80
C GLY A 99 15.17 12.33 4.40
N ILE A 100 14.94 12.90 5.58
CA ILE A 100 13.61 13.18 6.09
C ILE A 100 13.15 14.51 5.50
N VAL A 101 11.98 14.50 4.85
CA VAL A 101 11.49 15.69 4.17
C VAL A 101 10.97 16.72 5.17
N LYS A 102 10.30 16.27 6.22
CA LYS A 102 9.78 17.11 7.30
C LYS A 102 9.53 16.32 8.57
N TYR A 103 9.76 16.95 9.73
CA TYR A 103 9.26 16.56 11.03
C TYR A 103 8.00 17.35 11.34
N ILE A 104 6.97 16.70 11.85
CA ILE A 104 5.70 17.32 12.25
C ILE A 104 5.44 16.97 13.70
N LEU A 105 5.25 18.02 14.54
CA LEU A 105 4.91 17.83 15.94
C LEU A 105 3.45 17.42 16.10
N LYS A 106 3.20 16.49 17.01
CA LYS A 106 1.84 16.15 17.46
C LYS A 106 1.35 17.23 18.47
N PRO A 107 0.09 17.71 18.38
CA PRO A 107 -0.95 17.25 17.47
C PRO A 107 -0.71 17.68 16.01
N ILE A 108 -0.97 16.76 15.07
CA ILE A 108 -0.70 17.00 13.65
C ILE A 108 -1.69 18.00 13.08
N GLU A 109 -1.18 19.16 12.72
CA GLU A 109 -1.98 20.17 12.03
C GLU A 109 -2.14 19.80 10.55
N PRO A 110 -3.39 19.76 10.04
CA PRO A 110 -3.66 19.37 8.65
C PRO A 110 -2.89 20.15 7.60
N GLN A 111 -2.68 21.46 7.84
CA GLN A 111 -1.93 22.33 6.92
C GLN A 111 -0.45 21.95 6.83
N GLN A 112 0.19 21.67 7.98
CA GLN A 112 1.60 21.28 8.02
C GLN A 112 1.84 19.95 7.31
N LEU A 113 0.93 18.99 7.47
CA LEU A 113 1.02 17.71 6.77
C LEU A 113 0.82 17.88 5.26
N GLU A 114 -0.16 18.69 4.85
CA GLU A 114 -0.41 18.97 3.43
C GLU A 114 0.81 19.65 2.76
N GLU A 115 1.43 20.64 3.40
CA GLU A 115 2.67 21.26 2.93
C GLU A 115 3.81 20.24 2.76
N ALA A 116 3.97 19.35 3.75
CA ALA A 116 4.99 18.30 3.69
C ALA A 116 4.75 17.32 2.53
N LEU A 117 3.49 16.91 2.32
CA LEU A 117 3.10 16.07 1.20
C LEU A 117 3.34 16.74 -0.15
N LEU A 118 2.99 18.03 -0.28
CA LEU A 118 3.23 18.79 -1.49
C LEU A 118 4.73 18.98 -1.79
N LYS A 119 5.55 19.13 -0.76
CA LYS A 119 7.01 19.16 -0.90
C LYS A 119 7.53 17.80 -1.41
N CYS A 120 7.10 16.68 -0.82
CA CYS A 120 7.42 15.34 -1.31
C CYS A 120 7.01 15.15 -2.78
N ALA A 121 5.79 15.57 -3.13
CA ALA A 121 5.28 15.49 -4.49
C ALA A 121 6.12 16.30 -5.48
N GLY A 122 6.54 17.50 -5.10
CA GLY A 122 7.43 18.34 -5.92
C GLY A 122 8.80 17.71 -6.17
N GLU A 123 9.41 17.12 -5.14
CA GLU A 123 10.69 16.40 -5.26
C GLU A 123 10.58 15.17 -6.14
N LEU A 124 9.53 14.36 -5.93
CA LEU A 124 9.28 13.16 -6.72
C LEU A 124 9.00 13.48 -8.20
N LYS A 125 8.24 14.53 -8.46
CA LYS A 125 7.95 15.01 -9.82
C LYS A 125 9.22 15.41 -10.59
N GLN A 126 10.18 16.01 -9.92
CA GLN A 126 11.47 16.38 -10.54
C GLN A 126 12.34 15.16 -10.86
N MET A 127 12.18 14.07 -10.12
CA MET A 127 12.97 12.84 -10.30
C MET A 127 12.37 11.88 -11.31
N ARG A 128 11.06 11.93 -11.52
CA ARG A 128 10.32 11.04 -12.45
C ARG A 128 9.86 11.85 -13.66
N PRO A 129 10.16 11.41 -14.91
CA PRO A 129 9.62 12.06 -16.10
C PRO A 129 8.08 12.07 -16.05
N VAL A 130 7.47 13.15 -16.47
CA VAL A 130 6.00 13.35 -16.48
C VAL A 130 5.28 12.30 -17.34
N SER A 131 5.98 11.67 -18.30
CA SER A 131 5.46 10.59 -19.16
C SER A 131 5.05 9.33 -18.40
N ASP A 132 5.61 9.10 -17.20
CA ASP A 132 5.41 7.84 -16.46
C ASP A 132 4.32 7.95 -15.38
N VAL A 133 3.65 9.11 -15.32
CA VAL A 133 2.60 9.37 -14.33
C VAL A 133 1.24 9.05 -14.90
N ILE A 134 0.63 7.99 -14.38
CA ILE A 134 -0.76 7.64 -14.71
C ILE A 134 -1.67 8.77 -14.23
N ARG A 135 -2.50 9.32 -15.12
CA ARG A 135 -3.44 10.38 -14.75
C ARG A 135 -4.44 9.87 -13.71
N PRO A 136 -4.81 10.69 -12.71
CA PRO A 136 -5.70 10.26 -11.61
C PRO A 136 -7.04 9.69 -12.11
N GLU A 137 -7.57 10.24 -13.20
CA GLU A 137 -8.83 9.79 -13.83
C GLU A 137 -8.68 8.41 -14.46
N GLU A 138 -7.59 8.17 -15.21
CA GLU A 138 -7.28 6.87 -15.80
C GLU A 138 -7.05 5.82 -14.71
N ARG A 139 -6.29 6.17 -13.69
CA ARG A 139 -6.04 5.29 -12.54
C ARG A 139 -7.33 4.86 -11.88
N LYS A 140 -8.26 5.78 -11.62
CA LYS A 140 -9.55 5.49 -11.02
C LYS A 140 -10.41 4.56 -11.90
N LEU A 141 -10.35 4.73 -13.22
CA LEU A 141 -11.01 3.84 -14.17
C LEU A 141 -10.41 2.43 -14.09
N TRP A 142 -9.10 2.31 -14.09
CA TRP A 142 -8.40 1.02 -13.98
C TRP A 142 -8.70 0.32 -12.65
N GLU A 143 -8.63 1.04 -11.53
CA GLU A 143 -8.96 0.51 -10.20
C GLU A 143 -10.39 -0.02 -10.16
N THR A 144 -11.35 0.75 -10.68
CA THR A 144 -12.76 0.36 -10.72
C THR A 144 -12.99 -0.89 -11.57
N HIS A 145 -12.38 -0.94 -12.76
CA HIS A 145 -12.47 -2.09 -13.66
C HIS A 145 -11.85 -3.34 -13.03
N ILE A 146 -10.61 -3.23 -12.53
CA ILE A 146 -9.90 -4.33 -11.89
C ILE A 146 -10.68 -4.85 -10.69
N LYS A 147 -11.13 -3.98 -9.79
CA LYS A 147 -11.92 -4.37 -8.62
C LYS A 147 -13.15 -5.17 -8.99
N LYS A 148 -13.90 -4.71 -9.99
CA LYS A 148 -15.12 -5.37 -10.46
C LYS A 148 -14.81 -6.74 -11.08
N GLU A 149 -13.91 -6.79 -12.03
CA GLU A 149 -13.65 -8.00 -12.83
C GLU A 149 -12.87 -9.06 -12.01
N PHE A 150 -11.88 -8.67 -11.18
CA PHE A 150 -11.23 -9.60 -10.25
C PHE A 150 -12.24 -10.23 -9.29
N SER A 151 -13.12 -9.41 -8.71
CA SER A 151 -14.17 -9.91 -7.81
C SER A 151 -15.10 -10.90 -8.51
N ALA A 152 -15.45 -10.64 -9.75
CA ALA A 152 -16.31 -11.52 -10.55
C ALA A 152 -15.63 -12.86 -10.87
N VAL A 153 -14.36 -12.83 -11.30
CA VAL A 153 -13.57 -14.04 -11.61
C VAL A 153 -13.38 -14.89 -10.36
N ILE A 154 -12.96 -14.28 -9.24
CA ILE A 154 -12.76 -14.98 -7.98
C ILE A 154 -14.06 -15.60 -7.50
N LYS A 155 -15.18 -14.84 -7.51
CA LYS A 155 -16.50 -15.34 -7.11
C LYS A 155 -16.97 -16.51 -7.97
N LYS A 156 -16.76 -16.44 -9.28
CA LYS A 156 -17.13 -17.52 -10.22
C LYS A 156 -16.32 -18.79 -9.97
N ALA A 157 -15.03 -18.66 -9.67
CA ALA A 157 -14.14 -19.79 -9.50
C ALA A 157 -14.16 -20.41 -8.09
N ALA A 158 -14.28 -19.58 -7.04
CA ALA A 158 -14.25 -20.04 -5.64
C ALA A 158 -15.63 -20.12 -4.96
N GLY A 159 -16.69 -19.65 -5.62
CA GLY A 159 -18.05 -19.58 -5.04
C GLY A 159 -18.26 -18.40 -4.07
N LYS A 160 -17.17 -17.81 -3.52
CA LYS A 160 -17.19 -16.61 -2.66
C LYS A 160 -16.35 -15.50 -3.32
N GLY A 161 -16.92 -14.30 -3.43
CA GLY A 161 -16.19 -13.10 -3.87
C GLY A 161 -15.44 -12.45 -2.71
N PRO A 162 -14.41 -11.65 -3.01
CA PRO A 162 -13.70 -10.86 -2.01
C PRO A 162 -14.62 -9.76 -1.44
N ARG A 163 -14.31 -9.35 -0.20
CA ARG A 163 -14.91 -8.15 0.40
C ARG A 163 -14.44 -6.89 -0.31
N ASP A 164 -13.17 -6.85 -0.69
CA ASP A 164 -12.56 -5.74 -1.43
C ASP A 164 -11.37 -6.19 -2.26
N VAL A 165 -11.03 -5.41 -3.28
CA VAL A 165 -9.82 -5.57 -4.10
C VAL A 165 -9.18 -4.20 -4.24
N ALA A 166 -7.91 -4.08 -3.88
CA ALA A 166 -7.11 -2.86 -4.07
C ALA A 166 -6.03 -3.11 -5.12
N ALA A 167 -5.79 -2.13 -6.00
CA ALA A 167 -4.76 -2.18 -7.02
C ALA A 167 -3.74 -1.05 -6.79
N PHE A 168 -2.45 -1.39 -6.86
CA PHE A 168 -1.34 -0.46 -6.73
C PHE A 168 -0.51 -0.51 -8.00
N PHE A 169 -0.39 0.64 -8.67
CA PHE A 169 0.28 0.75 -9.96
C PHE A 169 1.67 1.34 -9.76
N HIS A 170 2.68 0.62 -10.21
CA HIS A 170 4.08 1.03 -10.25
C HIS A 170 4.53 1.07 -11.71
N GLU A 171 5.69 1.67 -11.98
CA GLU A 171 6.24 1.80 -13.34
C GLU A 171 6.33 0.46 -14.09
N LYS A 172 6.81 -0.58 -13.41
CA LYS A 172 7.09 -1.90 -14.01
C LYS A 172 6.20 -3.03 -13.51
N ARG A 173 5.29 -2.76 -12.58
CA ARG A 173 4.44 -3.79 -11.98
C ARG A 173 3.11 -3.25 -11.48
N VAL A 174 2.16 -4.15 -11.35
CA VAL A 174 0.89 -3.90 -10.66
C VAL A 174 0.76 -4.90 -9.52
N GLU A 175 0.42 -4.41 -8.34
CA GLU A 175 0.16 -5.20 -7.17
C GLU A 175 -1.32 -5.17 -6.83
N ILE A 176 -1.88 -6.33 -6.55
CA ILE A 176 -3.29 -6.48 -6.20
C ILE A 176 -3.39 -7.10 -4.82
N ILE A 177 -4.16 -6.47 -3.94
CA ILE A 177 -4.52 -7.06 -2.65
C ILE A 177 -5.99 -7.43 -2.68
N VAL A 178 -6.25 -8.71 -2.43
CA VAL A 178 -7.59 -9.29 -2.37
C VAL A 178 -7.95 -9.53 -0.92
N TYR A 179 -8.98 -8.86 -0.42
CA TYR A 179 -9.39 -8.93 0.98
C TYR A 179 -10.58 -9.88 1.15
N ASP A 180 -10.47 -10.77 2.15
CA ASP A 180 -11.54 -11.65 2.61
C ASP A 180 -12.25 -12.44 1.49
N ALA A 181 -11.44 -13.08 0.62
CA ALA A 181 -11.92 -13.99 -0.41
C ALA A 181 -11.89 -15.47 0.03
N PHE A 182 -11.63 -15.73 1.31
CA PHE A 182 -11.57 -17.08 1.88
C PHE A 182 -12.95 -17.70 1.97
N THR A 183 -13.08 -18.92 1.48
CA THR A 183 -14.33 -19.69 1.53
C THR A 183 -14.67 -20.13 2.94
N VAL A 184 -15.91 -20.57 3.17
CA VAL A 184 -16.32 -21.10 4.48
C VAL A 184 -15.45 -22.31 4.86
N MET A 185 -15.14 -23.18 3.91
CA MET A 185 -14.27 -24.34 4.14
C MET A 185 -12.85 -23.92 4.58
N GLU A 186 -12.27 -22.91 3.92
CA GLU A 186 -10.95 -22.40 4.28
C GLU A 186 -10.95 -21.78 5.68
N HIS A 187 -12.00 -21.06 6.07
CA HIS A 187 -12.16 -20.55 7.43
C HIS A 187 -12.24 -21.68 8.46
N MET A 188 -13.05 -22.70 8.20
CA MET A 188 -13.15 -23.88 9.10
C MET A 188 -11.79 -24.60 9.25
N LEU A 189 -11.03 -24.74 8.15
CA LEU A 189 -9.69 -25.33 8.20
C LEU A 189 -8.74 -24.48 9.06
N LEU A 190 -8.85 -23.15 9.03
CA LEU A 190 -7.99 -22.26 9.82
C LEU A 190 -8.29 -22.27 11.32
N GLU A 191 -9.47 -22.74 11.76
CA GLU A 191 -9.80 -22.93 13.18
C GLU A 191 -8.96 -24.05 13.81
N GLU A 192 -8.52 -25.02 13.05
CA GLU A 192 -7.67 -26.11 13.52
C GLU A 192 -6.18 -25.77 13.37
N ARG A 193 -5.42 -26.04 14.44
CA ARG A 193 -3.97 -25.81 14.45
C ARG A 193 -3.25 -26.64 13.38
N GLY A 194 -2.42 -25.99 12.57
CA GLY A 194 -1.57 -26.64 11.56
C GLY A 194 -2.09 -26.55 10.11
N ASN A 195 -3.36 -26.22 9.89
CA ASN A 195 -3.94 -26.18 8.54
C ASN A 195 -3.64 -24.88 7.74
N ALA A 196 -3.01 -23.88 8.35
CA ALA A 196 -2.68 -22.62 7.66
C ALA A 196 -1.84 -22.86 6.39
N VAL A 197 -0.85 -23.76 6.46
CA VAL A 197 0.00 -24.12 5.30
C VAL A 197 -0.83 -24.77 4.19
N LEU A 198 -1.76 -25.65 4.54
CA LEU A 198 -2.65 -26.30 3.59
C LEU A 198 -3.53 -25.26 2.86
N VAL A 199 -4.15 -24.35 3.63
CA VAL A 199 -4.97 -23.28 3.05
C VAL A 199 -4.13 -22.39 2.14
N GLU A 200 -2.92 -22.03 2.55
CA GLU A 200 -1.99 -21.25 1.72
C GLU A 200 -1.69 -21.94 0.39
N GLN A 201 -1.37 -23.24 0.40
CA GLN A 201 -1.08 -24.01 -0.80
C GLN A 201 -2.30 -24.12 -1.72
N CYS A 202 -3.49 -24.37 -1.16
CA CYS A 202 -4.74 -24.41 -1.92
C CYS A 202 -4.99 -23.05 -2.63
N ARG A 203 -4.81 -21.94 -1.94
CA ARG A 203 -5.01 -20.60 -2.50
C ARG A 203 -3.96 -20.25 -3.55
N ARG A 204 -2.70 -20.63 -3.36
CA ARG A 204 -1.66 -20.47 -4.41
C ARG A 204 -2.05 -21.24 -5.68
N SER A 205 -2.49 -22.49 -5.52
CA SER A 205 -2.96 -23.32 -6.65
C SER A 205 -4.19 -22.71 -7.32
N PHE A 206 -5.12 -22.17 -6.55
CA PHE A 206 -6.29 -21.46 -7.06
C PHE A 206 -5.88 -20.28 -7.96
N TYR A 207 -4.95 -19.41 -7.52
CA TYR A 207 -4.49 -18.26 -8.32
C TYR A 207 -3.73 -18.72 -9.58
N ILE A 208 -3.00 -19.83 -9.53
CA ILE A 208 -2.37 -20.41 -10.73
C ILE A 208 -3.43 -20.81 -11.76
N MET A 209 -4.56 -21.40 -11.33
CA MET A 209 -5.65 -21.82 -12.25
C MET A 209 -6.35 -20.63 -12.93
N ILE A 210 -6.54 -19.52 -12.23
CA ILE A 210 -7.26 -18.36 -12.78
C ILE A 210 -6.34 -17.29 -13.36
N ARG A 211 -5.02 -17.47 -13.32
CA ARG A 211 -3.99 -16.48 -13.68
C ARG A 211 -4.22 -15.80 -15.02
N ASP A 212 -4.57 -16.58 -16.06
CA ASP A 212 -4.72 -16.06 -17.41
C ASP A 212 -5.92 -15.08 -17.50
N SER A 213 -6.97 -15.35 -16.73
CA SER A 213 -8.11 -14.44 -16.60
C SER A 213 -7.71 -13.14 -15.89
N LEU A 214 -6.87 -13.22 -14.83
CA LEU A 214 -6.41 -12.06 -14.10
C LEU A 214 -5.47 -11.18 -14.95
N VAL A 215 -4.54 -11.81 -15.67
CA VAL A 215 -3.64 -11.11 -16.62
C VAL A 215 -4.44 -10.40 -17.71
N LYS A 216 -5.46 -11.06 -18.26
CA LYS A 216 -6.33 -10.45 -19.26
C LYS A 216 -7.05 -9.21 -18.72
N ILE A 217 -7.59 -9.27 -17.51
CA ILE A 217 -8.27 -8.11 -16.88
C ILE A 217 -7.31 -6.93 -16.74
N LEU A 218 -6.05 -7.16 -16.33
CA LEU A 218 -5.05 -6.11 -16.24
C LEU A 218 -4.74 -5.51 -17.60
N ALA A 219 -4.58 -6.36 -18.62
CA ALA A 219 -4.33 -5.90 -19.99
C ALA A 219 -5.51 -5.09 -20.55
N ASP A 220 -6.75 -5.56 -20.33
CA ASP A 220 -7.96 -4.87 -20.77
C ASP A 220 -8.14 -3.51 -20.06
N ALA A 221 -7.71 -3.40 -18.79
CA ALA A 221 -7.79 -2.17 -18.02
C ALA A 221 -6.75 -1.13 -18.45
N THR A 222 -5.50 -1.54 -18.64
CA THR A 222 -4.34 -0.63 -18.77
C THR A 222 -3.83 -0.49 -20.20
N GLY A 223 -4.21 -1.41 -21.10
CA GLY A 223 -3.64 -1.52 -22.44
C GLY A 223 -2.24 -2.16 -22.50
N GLU A 224 -1.70 -2.59 -21.37
CA GLU A 224 -0.35 -3.14 -21.24
C GLU A 224 -0.35 -4.64 -21.01
N ARG A 225 0.75 -5.31 -21.32
CA ARG A 225 0.88 -6.76 -21.10
C ARG A 225 1.58 -7.03 -19.78
N TYR A 226 1.09 -8.06 -19.06
CA TYR A 226 1.60 -8.46 -17.76
C TYR A 226 1.88 -9.96 -17.71
N ARG A 227 2.77 -10.34 -16.80
CA ARG A 227 2.97 -11.74 -16.36
C ARG A 227 2.84 -11.82 -14.85
N PRO A 228 2.32 -12.92 -14.29
CA PRO A 228 2.39 -13.15 -12.85
C PRO A 228 3.85 -13.24 -12.40
N ALA A 229 4.19 -12.53 -11.33
CA ALA A 229 5.55 -12.51 -10.78
C ALA A 229 5.62 -13.20 -9.41
N ALA A 230 4.70 -12.86 -8.50
CA ALA A 230 4.69 -13.39 -7.15
C ALA A 230 3.27 -13.41 -6.57
N SER A 231 3.06 -14.25 -5.57
CA SER A 231 1.84 -14.24 -4.74
C SER A 231 2.17 -14.61 -3.31
N GLU A 232 1.48 -13.96 -2.37
CA GLU A 232 1.58 -14.27 -0.95
C GLU A 232 0.19 -14.31 -0.33
N ILE A 233 -0.04 -15.32 0.49
CA ILE A 233 -1.30 -15.58 1.17
C ILE A 233 -1.12 -15.31 2.65
N ASN A 234 -1.86 -14.36 3.18
CA ASN A 234 -1.88 -14.07 4.60
C ASN A 234 -3.13 -14.66 5.24
N THR A 235 -2.99 -15.86 5.78
CA THR A 235 -4.09 -16.60 6.42
C THR A 235 -4.60 -15.92 7.69
N ARG A 236 -3.75 -15.15 8.40
CA ARG A 236 -4.15 -14.41 9.61
C ARG A 236 -4.99 -13.18 9.29
N ALA A 237 -4.60 -12.45 8.24
CA ALA A 237 -5.32 -11.26 7.81
C ALA A 237 -6.43 -11.56 6.80
N CYS A 238 -6.62 -12.81 6.41
CA CYS A 238 -7.52 -13.25 5.33
C CYS A 238 -7.36 -12.38 4.07
N SER A 239 -6.12 -12.18 3.65
CA SER A 239 -5.81 -11.37 2.47
C SER A 239 -4.75 -12.04 1.60
N ASP A 240 -4.89 -11.88 0.28
CA ASP A 240 -3.96 -12.39 -0.71
C ASP A 240 -3.31 -11.21 -1.42
N TRP A 241 -2.00 -11.23 -1.54
CA TRP A 241 -1.22 -10.30 -2.33
C TRP A 241 -0.74 -10.97 -3.61
N LEU A 242 -0.97 -10.30 -4.74
CA LEU A 242 -0.60 -10.77 -6.08
C LEU A 242 0.22 -9.69 -6.77
N CYS A 243 1.33 -10.06 -7.37
CA CYS A 243 2.20 -9.17 -8.13
C CYS A 243 2.25 -9.60 -9.60
N PHE A 244 2.09 -8.63 -10.50
CA PHE A 244 2.17 -8.80 -11.94
C PHE A 244 3.20 -7.83 -12.51
N GLU A 245 4.19 -8.32 -13.24
CA GLU A 245 5.20 -7.52 -13.91
C GLU A 245 4.77 -7.18 -15.34
N LYS A 246 5.04 -5.94 -15.76
CA LYS A 246 4.87 -5.48 -17.13
C LYS A 246 5.93 -6.10 -18.05
N ILE A 247 5.51 -6.55 -19.25
CA ILE A 247 6.36 -7.18 -20.27
C ILE A 247 6.33 -6.42 -21.59
#